data_efd838372d7acbbfd2774696e2d82fee
#
_entry.id   efd838372d7acbbfd2774696e2d82fee
#
_cell.length_a   1.000
_cell.length_b   1.000
_cell.length_c   1.000
_cell.angle_alpha   90.00
_cell.angle_beta   90.00
_cell.angle_gamma   90.00
#
_symmetry.space_group_name_H-M   'P 1'
#
loop_
_entity.id
_entity.type
_entity.pdbx_description
1 polymer ?
#
loop_
_entity_poly.entity_id
_entity_poly.type
_entity_poly.pdbx_seq_one_letter_code
_entity_poly.pdbx_strand_id
1 'polypeptide(L)'
;MATVVGNILRASRTGDCNIAILALGGTVVLRSVEGIREVVIDEFWVSQGVSVRRPDEIAVEVKLPALSENSVSSFSNVARTTLDVSKVNAAVRLDMEGNICKHARIAMGAEGPTPIRLPKTEKMLEGVTITDEVLLNVEKSVPTEVTPKDGRTSAEYRRDVSGVLVKRAIQDACNVS
;
A
#
# COMPACT_ATOMS: atom_id res chain seq x y z
N MET A 1 6.42 -22.63 4.17
CA MET A 1 6.05 -21.68 5.24
C MET A 1 6.33 -20.27 4.73
N ALA A 2 5.36 -19.36 4.77
CA ALA A 2 5.52 -17.97 4.36
C ALA A 2 5.79 -17.10 5.61
N THR A 3 6.65 -16.07 5.46
CA THR A 3 6.91 -15.08 6.51
C THR A 3 6.69 -13.68 5.96
N VAL A 4 6.38 -12.71 6.84
CA VAL A 4 6.23 -11.30 6.47
C VAL A 4 7.51 -10.78 5.83
N VAL A 5 8.67 -11.01 6.48
CA VAL A 5 9.99 -10.60 5.96
C VAL A 5 10.27 -11.23 4.60
N GLY A 6 9.99 -12.52 4.42
CA GLY A 6 10.16 -13.20 3.13
C GLY A 6 9.27 -12.64 2.03
N ASN A 7 8.03 -12.22 2.35
CA ASN A 7 7.14 -11.56 1.40
C ASN A 7 7.70 -10.22 0.93
N ILE A 8 8.20 -9.40 1.86
CA ILE A 8 8.80 -8.09 1.58
C ILE A 8 10.06 -8.23 0.74
N LEU A 9 10.96 -9.16 1.10
CA LEU A 9 12.21 -9.42 0.38
C LEU A 9 11.99 -9.94 -1.04
N ARG A 10 10.88 -10.62 -1.29
CA ARG A 10 10.50 -11.06 -2.64
C ARG A 10 10.27 -9.88 -3.58
N ALA A 11 10.09 -8.67 -3.06
CA ALA A 11 9.89 -7.43 -3.82
C ALA A 11 8.83 -7.59 -4.94
N SER A 12 7.74 -8.30 -4.63
CA SER A 12 6.63 -8.50 -5.56
C SER A 12 5.73 -7.27 -5.56
N ARG A 13 5.47 -6.72 -6.74
CA ARG A 13 4.53 -5.60 -6.91
C ARG A 13 3.09 -5.92 -6.52
N THR A 14 2.74 -7.21 -6.34
CA THR A 14 1.40 -7.69 -5.97
C THR A 14 1.39 -8.37 -4.61
N GLY A 15 2.48 -8.28 -3.84
CA GLY A 15 2.56 -8.90 -2.52
C GLY A 15 1.66 -8.19 -1.52
N ASP A 16 0.65 -8.87 -0.97
CA ASP A 16 -0.34 -8.25 -0.09
C ASP A 16 0.30 -7.63 1.17
N CYS A 17 1.28 -8.32 1.78
CA CYS A 17 2.04 -7.75 2.90
C CYS A 17 2.81 -6.48 2.51
N ASN A 18 3.34 -6.42 1.28
CA ASN A 18 4.07 -5.24 0.81
C ASN A 18 3.16 -4.01 0.79
N ILE A 19 1.93 -4.18 0.28
CA ILE A 19 0.97 -3.09 0.17
C ILE A 19 0.49 -2.64 1.55
N ALA A 20 0.17 -3.59 2.42
CA ALA A 20 -0.24 -3.29 3.79
C ALA A 20 0.86 -2.53 4.57
N ILE A 21 2.11 -2.99 4.51
CA ILE A 21 3.23 -2.37 5.22
C ILE A 21 3.57 -0.99 4.63
N LEU A 22 3.42 -0.81 3.31
CA LEU A 22 3.60 0.49 2.66
C LEU A 22 2.55 1.51 3.14
N ALA A 23 1.29 1.10 3.23
CA ALA A 23 0.24 1.95 3.78
C ALA A 23 0.46 2.28 5.26
N LEU A 24 0.91 1.31 6.05
CA LEU A 24 1.21 1.51 7.47
C LEU A 24 2.47 2.35 7.73
N GLY A 25 3.35 2.53 6.73
CA GLY A 25 4.59 3.30 6.89
C GLY A 25 5.68 2.54 7.62
N GLY A 26 5.86 1.26 7.28
CA GLY A 26 6.84 0.39 7.91
C GLY A 26 8.29 0.75 7.60
N THR A 27 9.21 0.13 8.35
CA THR A 27 10.66 0.25 8.19
C THR A 27 11.27 -1.15 8.23
N VAL A 28 12.16 -1.46 7.31
CA VAL A 28 12.89 -2.72 7.25
C VAL A 28 14.26 -2.55 7.93
N VAL A 29 14.57 -3.42 8.88
CA VAL A 29 15.86 -3.46 9.55
C VAL A 29 16.77 -4.46 8.84
N LEU A 30 17.86 -3.98 8.30
CA LEU A 30 18.89 -4.76 7.61
C LEU A 30 20.13 -4.86 8.49
N ARG A 31 20.72 -6.05 8.57
CA ARG A 31 21.91 -6.34 9.36
C ARG A 31 22.96 -7.03 8.52
N SER A 32 24.22 -6.59 8.64
CA SER A 32 25.43 -7.24 8.12
C SER A 32 26.47 -7.39 9.23
N VAL A 33 27.64 -7.88 8.88
CA VAL A 33 28.81 -7.91 9.79
C VAL A 33 29.32 -6.51 10.12
N GLU A 34 29.05 -5.52 9.25
CA GLU A 34 29.45 -4.12 9.42
C GLU A 34 28.50 -3.33 10.33
N GLY A 35 27.28 -3.84 10.58
CA GLY A 35 26.33 -3.17 11.44
C GLY A 35 24.86 -3.34 11.03
N ILE A 36 24.03 -2.43 11.53
CA ILE A 36 22.59 -2.41 11.31
C ILE A 36 22.23 -1.08 10.65
N ARG A 37 21.34 -1.13 9.65
CA ARG A 37 20.67 0.05 9.09
C ARG A 37 19.17 -0.17 8.94
N GLU A 38 18.45 0.91 8.98
CA GLU A 38 17.01 0.95 8.79
C GLU A 38 16.68 1.61 7.45
N VAL A 39 15.72 1.04 6.74
CA VAL A 39 15.26 1.56 5.45
C VAL A 39 13.74 1.69 5.53
N VAL A 40 13.23 2.90 5.30
CA VAL A 40 11.80 3.14 5.20
C VAL A 40 11.24 2.34 4.02
N ILE A 41 10.05 1.78 4.20
CA ILE A 41 9.45 0.87 3.21
C ILE A 41 9.22 1.55 1.86
N ASP A 42 8.97 2.85 1.86
CA ASP A 42 8.77 3.67 0.66
C ASP A 42 9.98 3.65 -0.28
N GLU A 43 11.20 3.43 0.25
CA GLU A 43 12.47 3.40 -0.49
C GLU A 43 13.04 1.99 -0.64
N PHE A 44 12.35 0.97 -0.14
CA PHE A 44 12.91 -0.37 -0.03
C PHE A 44 12.94 -1.13 -1.37
N TRP A 45 11.95 -0.96 -2.25
CA TRP A 45 11.87 -1.67 -3.52
C TRP A 45 12.35 -0.82 -4.69
N VAL A 46 13.30 -1.37 -5.45
CA VAL A 46 13.85 -0.72 -6.65
C VAL A 46 13.10 -1.13 -7.91
N SER A 47 12.80 -2.42 -8.03
CA SER A 47 12.02 -2.99 -9.14
C SER A 47 11.43 -4.34 -8.74
N GLN A 48 10.69 -4.96 -9.66
CA GLN A 48 10.16 -6.32 -9.45
C GLN A 48 11.30 -7.30 -9.10
N GLY A 49 11.25 -7.88 -7.91
CA GLY A 49 12.25 -8.84 -7.42
C GLY A 49 13.55 -8.20 -6.91
N VAL A 50 13.66 -6.87 -6.90
CA VAL A 50 14.88 -6.16 -6.50
C VAL A 50 14.59 -5.16 -5.39
N SER A 51 15.36 -5.24 -4.31
CA SER A 51 15.32 -4.29 -3.19
C SER A 51 16.68 -3.63 -2.99
N VAL A 52 16.75 -2.62 -2.14
CA VAL A 52 18.00 -1.94 -1.75
C VAL A 52 18.86 -2.77 -0.80
N ARG A 53 18.44 -3.99 -0.44
CA ARG A 53 19.23 -4.92 0.39
C ARG A 53 20.51 -5.32 -0.33
N ARG A 54 21.64 -5.18 0.34
CA ARG A 54 22.96 -5.62 -0.16
C ARG A 54 23.09 -7.14 -0.06
N PRO A 55 23.99 -7.77 -0.85
CA PRO A 55 24.21 -9.22 -0.81
C PRO A 55 24.65 -9.77 0.57
N ASP A 56 25.35 -8.94 1.34
CA ASP A 56 25.88 -9.24 2.68
C ASP A 56 24.91 -8.92 3.82
N GLU A 57 23.71 -8.43 3.49
CA GLU A 57 22.69 -8.06 4.48
C GLU A 57 21.61 -9.11 4.63
N ILE A 58 21.08 -9.23 5.84
CA ILE A 58 19.90 -10.01 6.18
C ILE A 58 18.83 -9.05 6.71
N ALA A 59 17.58 -9.17 6.24
CA ALA A 59 16.46 -8.47 6.87
C ALA A 59 16.07 -9.22 8.13
N VAL A 60 16.21 -8.59 9.28
CA VAL A 60 15.99 -9.20 10.59
C VAL A 60 14.67 -8.81 11.23
N GLU A 61 14.13 -7.65 10.86
CA GLU A 61 12.92 -7.11 11.47
C GLU A 61 12.19 -6.20 10.49
N VAL A 62 10.87 -6.09 10.67
CA VAL A 62 10.02 -5.05 10.10
C VAL A 62 9.36 -4.33 11.24
N LYS A 63 9.66 -3.04 11.37
CA LYS A 63 9.06 -2.16 12.36
C LYS A 63 7.84 -1.48 11.76
N LEU A 64 6.74 -1.46 12.50
CA LEU A 64 5.59 -0.63 12.19
C LEU A 64 5.54 0.54 13.16
N PRO A 65 5.17 1.74 12.73
CA PRO A 65 4.97 2.85 13.64
C PRO A 65 3.82 2.54 14.60
N ALA A 66 3.90 3.04 15.81
CA ALA A 66 2.74 3.05 16.71
C ALA A 66 1.65 3.90 16.08
N LEU A 67 0.48 3.31 15.87
CA LEU A 67 -0.68 4.02 15.35
C LEU A 67 -1.38 4.76 16.48
N SER A 68 -2.00 5.90 16.18
CA SER A 68 -2.87 6.59 17.14
C SER A 68 -4.15 5.77 17.37
N GLU A 69 -4.82 5.99 18.49
CA GLU A 69 -6.10 5.34 18.81
C GLU A 69 -7.19 5.62 17.77
N ASN A 70 -7.04 6.75 17.05
CA ASN A 70 -7.97 7.17 16.01
C ASN A 70 -7.50 6.80 14.58
N SER A 71 -6.46 5.97 14.45
CA SER A 71 -6.03 5.47 13.16
C SER A 71 -6.90 4.30 12.74
N VAL A 72 -7.48 4.39 11.55
CA VAL A 72 -8.24 3.31 10.93
C VAL A 72 -7.50 2.81 9.68
N SER A 73 -7.63 1.53 9.37
CA SER A 73 -6.99 0.95 8.20
C SER A 73 -7.81 -0.19 7.60
N SER A 74 -7.67 -0.39 6.33
CA SER A 74 -8.26 -1.54 5.64
C SER A 74 -7.38 -2.03 4.50
N PHE A 75 -7.69 -3.22 4.01
CA PHE A 75 -7.06 -3.85 2.86
C PHE A 75 -8.14 -4.45 1.96
N SER A 76 -8.08 -4.15 0.68
CA SER A 76 -8.97 -4.70 -0.33
C SER A 76 -8.19 -5.26 -1.52
N ASN A 77 -8.67 -6.33 -2.13
CA ASN A 77 -8.06 -6.90 -3.32
C ASN A 77 -9.07 -7.46 -4.31
N VAL A 78 -8.62 -7.61 -5.54
CA VAL A 78 -9.32 -8.33 -6.59
C VAL A 78 -8.45 -9.52 -7.00
N ALA A 79 -8.94 -10.73 -6.78
CA ALA A 79 -8.32 -11.99 -7.15
C ALA A 79 -9.36 -12.93 -7.78
N ARG A 80 -8.92 -14.00 -8.46
CA ARG A 80 -9.87 -15.00 -9.00
C ARG A 80 -10.47 -15.86 -7.91
N THR A 81 -9.63 -16.22 -6.93
CA THR A 81 -10.00 -16.99 -5.75
C THR A 81 -9.27 -16.41 -4.54
N THR A 82 -9.71 -16.74 -3.34
CA THR A 82 -9.13 -16.24 -2.08
C THR A 82 -7.63 -16.52 -1.93
N LEU A 83 -7.12 -17.59 -2.55
CA LEU A 83 -5.71 -17.99 -2.46
C LEU A 83 -4.87 -17.56 -3.67
N ASP A 84 -5.48 -16.91 -4.67
CA ASP A 84 -4.76 -16.48 -5.87
C ASP A 84 -4.01 -15.17 -5.64
N VAL A 85 -2.99 -14.94 -6.48
CA VAL A 85 -2.27 -13.66 -6.50
C VAL A 85 -3.22 -12.54 -6.93
N SER A 86 -3.23 -11.47 -6.17
CA SER A 86 -4.06 -10.30 -6.44
C SER A 86 -3.78 -9.73 -7.83
N LYS A 87 -4.83 -9.43 -8.58
CA LYS A 87 -4.76 -8.70 -9.86
C LYS A 87 -4.50 -7.22 -9.62
N VAL A 88 -5.19 -6.68 -8.60
CA VAL A 88 -5.04 -5.35 -8.03
C VAL A 88 -5.28 -5.47 -6.54
N ASN A 89 -4.52 -4.78 -5.73
CA ASN A 89 -4.76 -4.66 -4.29
C ASN A 89 -4.47 -3.25 -3.81
N ALA A 90 -5.17 -2.84 -2.76
CA ALA A 90 -5.05 -1.54 -2.13
C ALA A 90 -5.06 -1.70 -0.61
N ALA A 91 -4.29 -0.89 0.06
CA ALA A 91 -4.34 -0.71 1.50
C ALA A 91 -4.42 0.77 1.82
N VAL A 92 -5.22 1.12 2.82
CA VAL A 92 -5.35 2.49 3.30
C VAL A 92 -5.10 2.53 4.79
N ARG A 93 -4.51 3.64 5.24
CA ARG A 93 -4.44 4.06 6.64
C ARG A 93 -4.85 5.52 6.69
N LEU A 94 -5.81 5.83 7.55
CA LEU A 94 -6.31 7.17 7.80
C LEU A 94 -6.15 7.48 9.29
N ASP A 95 -5.51 8.60 9.61
CA ASP A 95 -5.44 9.10 10.97
C ASP A 95 -6.55 10.16 11.12
N MET A 96 -7.57 9.85 11.94
CA MET A 96 -8.81 10.61 12.03
C MET A 96 -8.83 11.52 13.25
N GLU A 97 -9.49 12.66 13.14
CA GLU A 97 -9.93 13.49 14.27
C GLU A 97 -11.44 13.72 14.15
N GLY A 98 -12.21 12.97 14.92
CA GLY A 98 -13.64 12.84 14.66
C GLY A 98 -13.87 12.30 13.24
N ASN A 99 -14.61 13.05 12.43
CA ASN A 99 -14.89 12.68 11.03
C ASN A 99 -13.91 13.31 10.02
N ILE A 100 -12.87 14.03 10.49
CA ILE A 100 -11.89 14.70 9.62
C ILE A 100 -10.65 13.81 9.49
N CYS A 101 -10.24 13.52 8.27
CA CYS A 101 -8.99 12.83 8.00
C CYS A 101 -7.81 13.81 8.14
N LYS A 102 -6.91 13.58 9.07
CA LYS A 102 -5.71 14.40 9.28
C LYS A 102 -4.55 14.00 8.41
N HIS A 103 -4.34 12.68 8.30
CA HIS A 103 -3.31 12.10 7.45
C HIS A 103 -3.87 10.87 6.76
N ALA A 104 -3.52 10.72 5.49
CA ALA A 104 -3.86 9.57 4.69
C ALA A 104 -2.60 8.91 4.12
N ARG A 105 -2.56 7.58 4.14
CA ARG A 105 -1.59 6.79 3.38
C ARG A 105 -2.36 5.75 2.59
N ILE A 106 -2.15 5.75 1.28
CA ILE A 106 -2.83 4.85 0.34
C ILE A 106 -1.77 4.16 -0.49
N ALA A 107 -1.71 2.84 -0.40
CA ALA A 107 -0.78 2.02 -1.16
C ALA A 107 -1.52 1.11 -2.12
N MET A 108 -0.97 0.92 -3.31
CA MET A 108 -1.52 0.00 -4.32
C MET A 108 -0.46 -0.94 -4.88
N GLY A 109 -0.90 -2.14 -5.20
CA GLY A 109 -0.11 -3.15 -5.89
C GLY A 109 -0.61 -3.41 -7.29
N ALA A 110 0.28 -3.93 -8.14
CA ALA A 110 0.05 -4.20 -9.56
C ALA A 110 -0.13 -2.97 -10.45
N GLU A 111 -0.07 -1.78 -9.90
CA GLU A 111 -0.32 -0.50 -10.56
C GLU A 111 0.95 0.25 -10.97
N GLY A 112 2.10 -0.30 -10.64
CA GLY A 112 3.43 0.22 -10.97
C GLY A 112 4.47 -0.91 -11.10
N PRO A 113 5.75 -0.58 -11.31
CA PRO A 113 6.85 -1.56 -11.31
C PRO A 113 7.12 -2.15 -9.93
N THR A 114 6.80 -1.40 -8.88
CA THR A 114 6.87 -1.75 -7.46
C THR A 114 5.51 -1.46 -6.80
N PRO A 115 5.29 -1.80 -5.53
CA PRO A 115 4.24 -1.19 -4.73
C PRO A 115 4.35 0.34 -4.80
N ILE A 116 3.25 1.04 -4.96
CA ILE A 116 3.20 2.50 -5.10
C ILE A 116 2.31 3.13 -4.04
N ARG A 117 2.60 4.39 -3.70
CA ARG A 117 1.68 5.26 -2.96
C ARG A 117 0.96 6.19 -3.92
N LEU A 118 -0.14 6.78 -3.44
CA LEU A 118 -0.98 7.71 -4.20
C LEU A 118 -0.99 9.11 -3.57
N PRO A 119 0.13 9.86 -3.66
CA PRO A 119 0.30 11.11 -2.90
C PRO A 119 -0.69 12.22 -3.27
N LYS A 120 -1.18 12.29 -4.50
CA LYS A 120 -2.21 13.26 -4.88
C LYS A 120 -3.54 12.92 -4.24
N THR A 121 -3.93 11.65 -4.29
CA THR A 121 -5.17 11.17 -3.68
C THR A 121 -5.11 11.27 -2.15
N GLU A 122 -3.97 10.95 -1.52
CA GLU A 122 -3.75 11.14 -0.09
C GLU A 122 -3.99 12.60 0.32
N LYS A 123 -3.38 13.54 -0.41
CA LYS A 123 -3.53 14.97 -0.14
C LYS A 123 -4.96 15.48 -0.29
N MET A 124 -5.77 14.87 -1.17
CA MET A 124 -7.20 15.22 -1.31
C MET A 124 -8.03 14.85 -0.09
N LEU A 125 -7.58 13.88 0.71
CA LEU A 125 -8.27 13.42 1.92
C LEU A 125 -7.85 14.22 3.15
N GLU A 126 -6.69 14.87 3.15
CA GLU A 126 -6.17 15.59 4.30
C GLU A 126 -6.96 16.85 4.61
N GLY A 127 -7.39 17.00 5.86
CA GLY A 127 -8.14 18.14 6.35
C GLY A 127 -9.63 18.15 6.00
N VAL A 128 -10.15 17.08 5.36
CA VAL A 128 -11.55 17.02 4.94
C VAL A 128 -12.34 15.93 5.67
N THR A 129 -13.65 16.11 5.75
CA THR A 129 -14.58 15.06 6.20
C THR A 129 -14.79 14.06 5.06
N ILE A 130 -14.73 12.77 5.37
CA ILE A 130 -14.95 11.71 4.38
C ILE A 130 -16.44 11.62 4.06
N THR A 131 -16.83 12.18 2.91
CA THR A 131 -18.20 12.17 2.38
C THR A 131 -18.26 11.38 1.07
N ASP A 132 -19.47 11.05 0.61
CA ASP A 132 -19.66 10.37 -0.68
C ASP A 132 -19.07 11.19 -1.85
N GLU A 133 -19.17 12.51 -1.80
CA GLU A 133 -18.57 13.39 -2.81
C GLU A 133 -17.04 13.28 -2.82
N VAL A 134 -16.40 13.31 -1.65
CA VAL A 134 -14.95 13.11 -1.52
C VAL A 134 -14.55 11.73 -2.04
N LEU A 135 -15.30 10.69 -1.71
CA LEU A 135 -15.07 9.33 -2.18
C LEU A 135 -15.21 9.19 -3.71
N LEU A 136 -16.16 9.89 -4.33
CA LEU A 136 -16.29 9.95 -5.79
C LEU A 136 -15.11 10.68 -6.45
N ASN A 137 -14.59 11.72 -5.81
CA ASN A 137 -13.42 12.43 -6.30
C ASN A 137 -12.16 11.57 -6.17
N VAL A 138 -12.00 10.80 -5.09
CA VAL A 138 -10.94 9.79 -4.94
C VAL A 138 -11.01 8.76 -6.06
N GLU A 139 -12.19 8.18 -6.32
CA GLU A 139 -12.40 7.20 -7.38
C GLU A 139 -11.94 7.70 -8.75
N LYS A 140 -12.15 8.99 -9.05
CA LYS A 140 -11.72 9.62 -10.30
C LYS A 140 -10.23 10.00 -10.31
N SER A 141 -9.63 10.30 -9.15
CA SER A 141 -8.25 10.72 -9.04
C SER A 141 -7.27 9.55 -9.21
N VAL A 142 -7.54 8.42 -8.56
CA VAL A 142 -6.64 7.25 -8.51
C VAL A 142 -6.18 6.79 -9.90
N PRO A 143 -7.05 6.65 -10.94
CA PRO A 143 -6.63 6.26 -12.28
C PRO A 143 -5.59 7.18 -12.93
N THR A 144 -5.46 8.41 -12.45
CA THR A 144 -4.49 9.39 -12.97
C THR A 144 -3.09 9.24 -12.36
N GLU A 145 -2.96 8.50 -11.25
CA GLU A 145 -1.69 8.29 -10.54
C GLU A 145 -1.07 6.92 -10.83
N VAL A 146 -1.82 6.01 -11.43
CA VAL A 146 -1.36 4.63 -11.67
C VAL A 146 -0.84 4.45 -13.09
N THR A 147 0.17 3.59 -13.26
CA THR A 147 0.80 3.27 -14.54
C THR A 147 0.90 1.76 -14.75
N PRO A 148 -0.25 1.04 -14.74
CA PRO A 148 -0.24 -0.41 -14.92
C PRO A 148 0.27 -0.79 -16.30
N LYS A 149 0.87 -1.98 -16.40
CA LYS A 149 1.28 -2.60 -17.67
C LYS A 149 0.49 -3.88 -17.89
N ASP A 150 0.27 -4.22 -19.14
CA ASP A 150 -0.34 -5.50 -19.51
C ASP A 150 0.40 -6.70 -18.90
N GLY A 151 -0.34 -7.73 -18.56
CA GLY A 151 0.17 -8.93 -17.94
C GLY A 151 -0.93 -10.00 -17.83
N ARG A 152 -1.13 -10.56 -16.64
CA ARG A 152 -2.25 -11.49 -16.38
C ARG A 152 -3.63 -10.85 -16.51
N THR A 153 -3.68 -9.52 -16.51
CA THR A 153 -4.86 -8.68 -16.69
C THR A 153 -4.43 -7.46 -17.49
N SER A 154 -5.30 -6.88 -18.31
CA SER A 154 -5.00 -5.68 -19.09
C SER A 154 -4.72 -4.48 -18.19
N ALA A 155 -3.90 -3.55 -18.68
CA ALA A 155 -3.61 -2.28 -18.01
C ALA A 155 -4.88 -1.43 -17.85
N GLU A 156 -5.75 -1.43 -18.88
CA GLU A 156 -7.03 -0.74 -18.85
C GLU A 156 -7.91 -1.21 -17.68
N TYR A 157 -8.16 -2.52 -17.59
CA TYR A 157 -8.95 -3.10 -16.49
C TYR A 157 -8.40 -2.73 -15.11
N ARG A 158 -7.07 -2.75 -14.92
CA ARG A 158 -6.46 -2.38 -13.64
C ARG A 158 -6.71 -0.93 -13.32
N ARG A 159 -6.51 -0.06 -14.30
CA ARG A 159 -6.76 1.38 -14.15
C ARG A 159 -8.22 1.66 -13.78
N ASP A 160 -9.17 1.01 -14.44
CA ASP A 160 -10.60 1.21 -14.19
C ASP A 160 -11.02 0.73 -12.79
N VAL A 161 -10.44 -0.39 -12.34
CA VAL A 161 -10.76 -0.96 -11.02
C VAL A 161 -10.04 -0.24 -9.89
N SER A 162 -8.90 0.42 -10.14
CA SER A 162 -8.05 1.02 -9.11
C SER A 162 -8.80 2.03 -8.23
N GLY A 163 -9.53 2.95 -8.85
CA GLY A 163 -10.30 3.97 -8.12
C GLY A 163 -11.42 3.37 -7.26
N VAL A 164 -12.15 2.41 -7.82
CA VAL A 164 -13.23 1.71 -7.10
C VAL A 164 -12.68 0.96 -5.90
N LEU A 165 -11.51 0.32 -6.06
CA LEU A 165 -10.90 -0.47 -5.00
C LEU A 165 -10.43 0.41 -3.83
N VAL A 166 -9.77 1.54 -4.13
CA VAL A 166 -9.33 2.50 -3.11
C VAL A 166 -10.54 3.11 -2.39
N LYS A 167 -11.59 3.51 -3.12
CA LYS A 167 -12.82 4.01 -2.52
C LYS A 167 -13.42 3.01 -1.54
N ARG A 168 -13.55 1.74 -1.93
CA ARG A 168 -14.06 0.67 -1.05
C ARG A 168 -13.17 0.49 0.19
N ALA A 169 -11.85 0.49 0.01
CA ALA A 169 -10.93 0.39 1.13
C ALA A 169 -11.10 1.54 2.12
N ILE A 170 -11.32 2.79 1.66
CA ILE A 170 -11.59 3.93 2.54
C ILE A 170 -12.93 3.74 3.27
N GLN A 171 -13.98 3.31 2.56
CA GLN A 171 -15.29 3.04 3.16
C GLN A 171 -15.20 1.96 4.25
N ASP A 172 -14.51 0.85 3.96
CA ASP A 172 -14.31 -0.24 4.91
C ASP A 172 -13.53 0.20 6.14
N ALA A 173 -12.47 1.03 5.96
CA ALA A 173 -11.70 1.58 7.08
C ALA A 173 -12.55 2.47 7.99
N CYS A 174 -13.40 3.31 7.43
CA CYS A 174 -14.25 4.23 8.21
C CYS A 174 -15.45 3.54 8.89
N ASN A 175 -15.92 2.40 8.38
CA ASN A 175 -17.06 1.68 8.94
C ASN A 175 -16.71 0.69 10.06
N VAL A 176 -15.44 0.46 10.33
CA VAL A 176 -14.93 -0.43 11.40
C VAL A 176 -14.71 0.31 12.73
N SER A 177 -15.09 1.58 12.83
CA SER A 177 -14.99 2.39 14.06
C SER A 177 -16.22 2.30 14.96
#